data_68b07a3fc8d296eb9bc9bb3426d0644a
#
_entry.id   68b07a3fc8d296eb9bc9bb3426d0644a
#
_cell.length_a   1.000
_cell.length_b   1.000
_cell.length_c   1.000
_cell.angle_alpha   90.00
_cell.angle_beta   90.00
_cell.angle_gamma   90.00
#
_symmetry.space_group_name_H-M   'P 1'
#
loop_
_entity.id
_entity.type
_entity.pdbx_description
1 polymer ?
#
loop_
_entity_poly.entity_id
_entity_poly.type
_entity_poly.pdbx_seq_one_letter_code
_entity_poly.pdbx_strand_id
1 'polypeptide(L)'
;MFTSSVFAQKLYTGGEKYEKEGVVALLLHLNGKMIEWVYKENIGQCLKSKRVATREVGGERVIFECKLVKALLQEDKQSKYGIRLLKVLD
;
A
#
# COMPACT_ATOMS: atom_id res chain seq x y z
N MET A 1 -0.08 -29.67 21.14
CA MET A 1 0.04 -28.85 21.51
C MET A 1 0.56 -27.76 20.94
N PHE A 2 1.44 -27.63 20.49
CA PHE A 2 2.00 -26.61 19.92
C PHE A 2 1.37 -26.27 18.72
N THR A 3 0.62 -27.02 18.16
CA THR A 3 -0.08 -26.71 16.96
C THR A 3 -0.92 -25.51 17.12
N SER A 4 -1.38 -25.19 18.28
CA SER A 4 -2.23 -24.02 18.43
C SER A 4 -1.48 -22.74 18.18
N SER A 5 -0.23 -22.67 18.47
CA SER A 5 0.48 -21.45 18.17
C SER A 5 0.63 -21.27 16.71
N VAL A 6 0.82 -22.32 15.96
CA VAL A 6 0.93 -22.21 14.52
C VAL A 6 -0.39 -21.75 13.93
N PHE A 7 -1.48 -22.22 14.46
CA PHE A 7 -2.72 -21.76 14.01
C PHE A 7 -2.91 -20.29 14.26
N ALA A 8 -2.55 -19.78 15.38
CA ALA A 8 -2.67 -18.37 15.70
C ALA A 8 -1.90 -17.54 14.72
N GLN A 9 -0.74 -17.97 14.33
CA GLN A 9 0.05 -17.25 13.36
C GLN A 9 -0.63 -17.20 12.02
N LYS A 10 -1.22 -18.28 11.58
CA LYS A 10 -1.94 -18.25 10.32
C LYS A 10 -3.10 -17.31 10.35
N LEU A 11 -3.79 -17.23 11.44
CA LEU A 11 -4.91 -16.34 11.54
C LEU A 11 -4.49 -14.88 11.48
N TYR A 12 -3.28 -14.57 11.89
CA TYR A 12 -2.82 -13.21 11.85
C TYR A 12 -2.28 -12.79 10.50
N THR A 13 -2.04 -13.70 9.60
CA THR A 13 -1.45 -13.31 8.33
C THR A 13 -2.43 -12.66 7.38
N GLY A 14 -3.66 -12.54 7.76
CA GLY A 14 -4.66 -11.90 6.91
C GLY A 14 -5.22 -12.86 5.88
N GLY A 15 -5.89 -12.33 4.89
CA GLY A 15 -6.54 -13.13 3.87
C GLY A 15 -5.60 -13.55 2.77
N GLU A 16 -6.17 -14.06 1.71
CA GLU A 16 -5.41 -14.51 0.57
C GLU A 16 -4.78 -13.34 -0.17
N LYS A 17 -3.66 -13.62 -0.79
CA LYS A 17 -3.01 -12.64 -1.66
C LYS A 17 -3.59 -12.77 -3.06
N TYR A 18 -3.74 -11.68 -3.73
CA TYR A 18 -4.24 -11.68 -5.10
C TYR A 18 -3.68 -10.49 -5.87
N GLU A 19 -3.61 -10.64 -7.19
CA GLU A 19 -3.15 -9.58 -8.06
C GLU A 19 -4.35 -8.84 -8.62
N LYS A 20 -4.22 -7.54 -8.78
CA LYS A 20 -5.28 -6.71 -9.33
C LYS A 20 -4.67 -5.57 -10.13
N GLU A 21 -5.28 -5.27 -11.29
CA GLU A 21 -4.89 -4.12 -12.08
C GLU A 21 -5.77 -2.93 -11.75
N GLY A 22 -5.31 -1.74 -12.08
CA GLY A 22 -6.07 -0.54 -11.83
C GLY A 22 -6.17 -0.16 -10.37
N VAL A 23 -5.18 -0.56 -9.58
CA VAL A 23 -5.14 -0.23 -8.17
C VAL A 23 -4.55 1.16 -8.01
N VAL A 24 -5.23 2.03 -7.26
CA VAL A 24 -4.72 3.36 -6.99
C VAL A 24 -3.69 3.28 -5.89
N ALA A 25 -2.49 3.72 -6.17
CA ALA A 25 -1.42 3.70 -5.18
C ALA A 25 -0.74 5.06 -5.08
N LEU A 26 -0.41 5.42 -3.85
CA LEU A 26 0.44 6.58 -3.59
C LEU A 26 1.86 6.07 -3.48
N LEU A 27 2.71 6.50 -4.39
CA LEU A 27 4.09 6.06 -4.46
C LEU A 27 5.00 7.13 -3.90
N LEU A 28 5.96 6.72 -3.11
CA LEU A 28 6.96 7.61 -2.56
C LEU A 28 8.30 7.34 -3.23
N HIS A 29 8.83 8.35 -3.89
CA HIS A 29 10.15 8.27 -4.54
C HIS A 29 11.14 9.12 -3.77
N LEU A 30 12.29 8.55 -3.48
CA LEU A 30 13.37 9.27 -2.82
C LEU A 30 14.58 9.23 -3.75
N ASN A 31 15.04 10.41 -4.18
CA ASN A 31 16.16 10.53 -5.11
C ASN A 31 15.93 9.74 -6.39
N GLY A 32 14.69 9.76 -6.88
CA GLY A 32 14.36 9.08 -8.13
C GLY A 32 14.09 7.58 -7.98
N LYS A 33 14.14 7.05 -6.78
CA LYS A 33 13.92 5.63 -6.55
C LYS A 33 12.67 5.42 -5.72
N MET A 34 11.79 4.52 -6.18
CA MET A 34 10.57 4.21 -5.44
C MET A 34 10.92 3.38 -4.20
N ILE A 35 10.59 3.89 -3.03
CA ILE A 35 10.92 3.22 -1.78
C ILE A 35 9.71 2.77 -0.99
N GLU A 36 8.53 3.30 -1.33
CA GLU A 36 7.33 2.97 -0.54
C GLU A 36 6.09 3.12 -1.39
N TRP A 37 5.05 2.38 -1.06
CA TRP A 37 3.76 2.49 -1.71
C TRP A 37 2.66 2.31 -0.69
N VAL A 38 1.52 2.98 -0.92
CA VAL A 38 0.37 2.92 -0.03
C VAL A 38 -0.89 2.73 -0.86
N TYR A 39 -1.74 1.82 -0.45
CA TYR A 39 -3.01 1.58 -1.11
C TYR A 39 -3.96 2.74 -0.85
N LYS A 40 -4.65 3.19 -1.89
CA LYS A 40 -5.72 4.18 -1.78
C LYS A 40 -6.97 3.65 -2.47
N GLU A 41 -8.13 4.09 -2.00
CA GLU A 41 -9.38 3.59 -2.56
C GLU A 41 -9.71 4.21 -3.90
N ASN A 42 -9.34 5.44 -4.13
CA ASN A 42 -9.60 6.11 -5.39
C ASN A 42 -8.61 7.25 -5.60
N ILE A 43 -8.61 7.78 -6.81
CA ILE A 43 -7.67 8.83 -7.19
C ILE A 43 -7.86 10.10 -6.37
N GLY A 44 -9.11 10.45 -6.07
CA GLY A 44 -9.37 11.65 -5.27
C GLY A 44 -8.74 11.57 -3.89
N GLN A 45 -8.87 10.42 -3.24
CA GLN A 45 -8.23 10.19 -1.95
C GLN A 45 -6.72 10.22 -2.06
N CYS A 46 -6.18 9.63 -3.12
CA CYS A 46 -4.75 9.62 -3.34
C CYS A 46 -4.20 11.03 -3.51
N LEU A 47 -4.87 11.85 -4.32
CA LEU A 47 -4.43 13.22 -4.56
C LEU A 47 -4.51 14.06 -3.28
N LYS A 48 -5.52 13.83 -2.46
CA LYS A 48 -5.62 14.52 -1.19
C LYS A 48 -4.46 14.16 -0.27
N SER A 49 -4.16 12.87 -0.17
CA SER A 49 -3.04 12.40 0.64
C SER A 49 -1.72 12.91 0.11
N LYS A 50 -1.56 12.94 -1.21
CA LYS A 50 -0.35 13.46 -1.83
C LYS A 50 -0.14 14.92 -1.48
N ARG A 51 -1.21 15.71 -1.50
CA ARG A 51 -1.11 17.13 -1.18
C ARG A 51 -0.67 17.36 0.26
N VAL A 52 -1.26 16.59 1.19
CA VAL A 52 -0.89 16.69 2.60
C VAL A 52 0.55 16.23 2.82
N ALA A 53 0.92 15.10 2.24
CA ALA A 53 2.27 14.55 2.41
C ALA A 53 3.33 15.50 1.83
N THR A 54 3.04 16.07 0.67
CA THR A 54 3.97 17.02 0.04
C THR A 54 4.17 18.25 0.91
N ARG A 55 3.11 18.71 1.56
CA ARG A 55 3.19 19.85 2.44
C ARG A 55 4.02 19.56 3.69
N GLU A 56 3.90 18.33 4.22
CA GLU A 56 4.58 17.98 5.46
C GLU A 56 6.05 17.58 5.25
N VAL A 57 6.32 16.88 4.17
CA VAL A 57 7.64 16.32 3.95
C VAL A 57 8.24 16.82 2.65
N GLY A 58 7.57 17.67 1.94
CA GLY A 58 7.96 18.08 0.62
C GLY A 58 9.38 18.59 0.52
N GLY A 59 10.04 18.25 -0.57
CA GLY A 59 11.40 18.65 -0.81
C GLY A 59 11.83 18.16 -2.17
N GLU A 60 13.01 18.56 -2.57
CA GLU A 60 13.49 18.21 -3.89
C GLU A 60 13.76 16.74 -4.06
N ARG A 61 14.03 16.04 -2.97
CA ARG A 61 14.42 14.65 -3.02
C ARG A 61 13.24 13.69 -2.89
N VAL A 62 12.14 14.18 -2.32
CA VAL A 62 10.98 13.33 -2.02
C VAL A 62 9.85 13.73 -2.95
N ILE A 63 9.39 12.78 -3.74
CA ILE A 63 8.30 13.01 -4.68
C ILE A 63 7.22 11.98 -4.43
N PHE A 64 5.98 12.46 -4.32
CA PHE A 64 4.83 11.58 -4.18
C PHE A 64 4.10 11.51 -5.51
N GLU A 65 3.66 10.33 -5.87
CA GLU A 65 2.97 10.13 -7.14
C GLU A 65 1.72 9.28 -6.93
N CYS A 66 0.60 9.69 -7.50
CA CYS A 66 -0.61 8.88 -7.53
C CYS A 66 -0.68 8.19 -8.88
N LYS A 67 -0.79 6.88 -8.88
CA LYS A 67 -0.74 6.11 -10.11
C LYS A 67 -1.64 4.89 -10.03
N LEU A 68 -2.21 4.50 -11.17
CA LEU A 68 -2.91 3.24 -11.28
C LEU A 68 -1.89 2.17 -11.63
N VAL A 69 -1.80 1.14 -10.82
CA VAL A 69 -0.78 0.12 -11.00
C VAL A 69 -1.39 -1.27 -10.89
N LYS A 70 -0.66 -2.25 -11.40
CA LYS A 70 -0.96 -3.64 -11.10
C LYS A 70 -0.25 -3.96 -9.79
N ALA A 71 -0.94 -4.54 -8.85
CA ALA A 71 -0.40 -4.75 -7.52
C ALA A 71 -0.80 -6.08 -6.93
N LEU A 72 0.04 -6.57 -6.03
CA LEU A 72 -0.28 -7.73 -5.22
C LEU A 72 -0.91 -7.22 -3.93
N LEU A 73 -2.13 -7.63 -3.68
CA LEU A 73 -2.91 -7.19 -2.53
C LEU A 73 -3.19 -8.34 -1.58
N GLN A 74 -3.50 -8.00 -0.35
CA GLN A 74 -3.90 -8.97 0.64
C GLN A 74 -5.01 -8.38 1.50
N GLU A 75 -6.04 -9.16 1.77
CA GLU A 75 -7.08 -8.72 2.70
C GLU A 75 -6.48 -8.64 4.08
N ASP A 76 -6.70 -7.53 4.76
CA ASP A 76 -6.14 -7.32 6.08
C ASP A 76 -7.12 -6.46 6.88
N LYS A 77 -7.81 -7.08 7.81
CA LYS A 77 -8.83 -6.40 8.61
C LYS A 77 -8.25 -5.30 9.48
N GLN A 78 -6.97 -5.36 9.75
CA GLN A 78 -6.32 -4.33 10.56
C GLN A 78 -5.89 -3.14 9.74
N SER A 79 -5.91 -3.27 8.43
CA SER A 79 -5.57 -2.17 7.55
C SER A 79 -6.69 -1.16 7.49
N LYS A 80 -6.36 0.09 7.26
CA LYS A 80 -7.32 1.18 7.20
C LYS A 80 -8.46 0.91 6.20
N TYR A 81 -8.16 0.32 5.07
CA TYR A 81 -9.15 0.05 4.03
C TYR A 81 -9.53 -1.42 3.93
N GLY A 82 -9.11 -2.24 4.89
CA GLY A 82 -9.35 -3.67 4.82
C GLY A 82 -8.49 -4.40 3.80
N ILE A 83 -7.58 -3.69 3.14
CA ILE A 83 -6.70 -4.23 2.11
C ILE A 83 -5.31 -3.64 2.31
N ARG A 84 -4.30 -4.47 2.15
CA ARG A 84 -2.93 -4.01 2.21
C ARG A 84 -2.25 -4.25 0.86
N LEU A 85 -1.54 -3.26 0.38
CA LEU A 85 -0.77 -3.38 -0.85
C LEU A 85 0.59 -3.94 -0.52
N LEU A 86 0.89 -5.14 -1.00
CA LEU A 86 2.12 -5.82 -0.68
C LEU A 86 3.25 -5.47 -1.65
N LYS A 87 2.92 -5.28 -2.92
CA LYS A 87 3.95 -5.05 -3.92
C LYS A 87 3.35 -4.43 -5.17
N VAL A 88 4.06 -3.51 -5.79
CA VAL A 88 3.69 -2.98 -7.10
C VAL A 88 4.35 -3.85 -8.15
N LEU A 89 3.56 -4.37 -9.08
CA LEU A 89 4.02 -5.37 -10.04
C LEU A 89 4.41 -4.80 -11.40
N ASP A 90 4.08 -3.55 -11.71
CA ASP A 90 4.46 -2.95 -13.01
C ASP A 90 5.43 -1.79 -12.90
#